data_06b674d34ae9d63a87f86717a6c30393
#
_entry.id   06b674d34ae9d63a87f86717a6c30393
#
_cell.length_a   1.000
_cell.length_b   1.000
_cell.length_c   1.000
_cell.angle_alpha   90.00
_cell.angle_beta   90.00
_cell.angle_gamma   90.00
#
_symmetry.space_group_name_H-M   'P 1'
#
loop_
_entity.id
_entity.type
_entity.pdbx_description
1 polymer ?
#
loop_
_entity_poly.entity_id
_entity_poly.type
_entity_poly.pdbx_seq_one_letter_code
_entity_poly.pdbx_strand_id
1 'polypeptide(L)' 'MKDFYIYNITQAQFFLDNGLCPVRVGRGNRHGDYFLQFVRDEKAEKVFDAWKNRWKDG' A
#
# COMPACT_ATOMS: atom_id res chain seq x y z
N MET A 1 1.67 -12.90 11.06
CA MET A 1 1.96 -11.71 10.27
C MET A 1 0.77 -10.81 10.20
N LYS A 2 1.04 -9.53 10.16
CA LYS A 2 -0.03 -8.56 10.09
C LYS A 2 -0.22 -8.08 8.67
N ASP A 3 -1.48 -7.93 8.30
CA ASP A 3 -1.80 -7.35 7.01
C ASP A 3 -2.03 -5.85 7.20
N PHE A 4 -1.88 -5.11 6.14
CA PHE A 4 -2.22 -3.71 6.17
C PHE A 4 -3.06 -3.35 4.95
N TYR A 5 -3.81 -2.29 5.08
CA TYR A 5 -4.76 -1.87 4.05
C TYR A 5 -4.39 -0.49 3.55
N ILE A 6 -4.45 -0.30 2.25
CA ILE A 6 -4.15 0.97 1.63
C ILE A 6 -5.39 1.46 0.90
N TYR A 7 -5.84 2.65 1.26
CA TYR A 7 -7.02 3.26 0.67
C TYR A 7 -6.66 4.34 -0.34
N ASN A 8 -5.44 4.87 -0.25
CA ASN A 8 -4.98 5.92 -1.13
C ASN A 8 -4.44 5.31 -2.42
N ILE A 9 -5.04 5.69 -3.54
CA ILE A 9 -4.65 5.09 -4.82
C ILE A 9 -3.22 5.43 -5.21
N THR A 10 -2.75 6.61 -4.87
CA THR A 10 -1.38 7.01 -5.18
C THR A 10 -0.38 6.15 -4.42
N GLN A 11 -0.65 5.92 -3.14
CA GLN A 11 0.19 5.07 -2.32
C GLN A 11 0.16 3.64 -2.82
N ALA A 12 -1.02 3.14 -3.17
CA ALA A 12 -1.16 1.79 -3.70
C ALA A 12 -0.35 1.63 -4.98
N GLN A 13 -0.41 2.61 -5.86
CA GLN A 13 0.35 2.57 -7.10
C GLN A 13 1.85 2.52 -6.83
N PHE A 14 2.31 3.31 -5.86
CA PHE A 14 3.71 3.30 -5.48
C PHE A 14 4.14 1.91 -5.01
N PHE A 15 3.30 1.27 -4.21
CA PHE A 15 3.61 -0.06 -3.69
C PHE A 15 3.65 -1.09 -4.81
N LEU A 16 2.72 -1.01 -5.74
CA LEU A 16 2.71 -1.91 -6.89
C LEU A 16 3.94 -1.71 -7.77
N ASP A 17 4.33 -0.46 -7.99
CA ASP A 17 5.50 -0.14 -8.81
C ASP A 17 6.78 -0.67 -8.19
N ASN A 18 6.79 -0.87 -6.89
CA ASN A 18 7.95 -1.40 -6.19
C ASN A 18 7.91 -2.92 -6.04
N GLY A 19 7.00 -3.56 -6.74
CA GLY A 19 6.97 -5.01 -6.80
C GLY A 19 6.14 -5.70 -5.75
N LEU A 20 5.38 -4.96 -4.97
CA LEU A 20 4.46 -5.58 -4.03
C LEU A 20 3.18 -5.98 -4.76
N CYS A 21 2.62 -7.11 -4.36
CA CYS A 21 1.36 -7.57 -4.92
C CYS A 21 0.33 -7.64 -3.81
N PRO A 22 -0.85 -7.07 -4.01
CA PRO A 22 -1.89 -7.18 -3.00
C PRO A 22 -2.42 -8.60 -2.94
N VAL A 23 -2.77 -9.04 -1.74
CA VAL A 23 -3.40 -10.34 -1.58
C VAL A 23 -4.89 -10.25 -1.78
N ARG A 24 -5.43 -9.04 -1.72
CA ARG A 24 -6.85 -8.82 -1.90
C ARG A 24 -7.12 -7.38 -2.28
N VAL A 25 -8.10 -7.19 -3.14
CA VAL A 25 -8.60 -5.86 -3.49
C VAL A 25 -10.09 -5.88 -3.20
N GLY A 26 -10.57 -4.84 -2.53
CA GLY A 26 -11.97 -4.80 -2.20
C GLY A 26 -12.55 -3.42 -2.33
N ARG A 27 -13.86 -3.35 -2.15
CA ARG A 27 -14.57 -2.09 -2.11
C ARG A 27 -14.87 -1.71 -0.68
N GLY A 28 -14.72 -0.43 -0.38
CA GLY A 28 -15.15 0.10 0.88
C GLY A 28 -16.66 0.22 0.93
N ASN A 29 -17.15 0.65 2.09
CA ASN A 29 -18.59 0.82 2.29
C ASN A 29 -19.14 2.05 1.57
N ARG A 30 -18.26 2.97 1.21
CA ARG A 30 -18.68 4.19 0.54
C ARG A 30 -18.50 4.04 -0.96
N HIS A 31 -19.35 4.74 -1.66
CA HIS A 31 -19.28 4.74 -3.11
C HIS A 31 -17.93 5.26 -3.59
N GLY A 32 -17.26 4.48 -4.41
CA GLY A 32 -15.97 4.89 -4.96
C GLY A 32 -14.77 4.56 -4.10
N ASP A 33 -14.98 4.01 -2.92
CA ASP A 33 -13.87 3.64 -2.05
C ASP A 33 -13.34 2.28 -2.43
N TYR A 34 -12.03 2.15 -2.38
CA TYR A 34 -11.36 0.89 -2.64
C TYR A 34 -10.27 0.70 -1.61
N PHE A 35 -9.90 -0.55 -1.40
CA PHE A 35 -8.74 -0.84 -0.58
C PHE A 35 -7.94 -1.96 -1.22
N LEU A 36 -6.63 -1.92 -0.96
CA LEU A 36 -5.73 -2.99 -1.33
C LEU A 36 -5.13 -3.53 -0.04
N GLN A 37 -5.19 -4.85 0.13
CA GLN A 37 -4.67 -5.50 1.30
C GLN A 37 -3.33 -6.15 0.94
N PHE A 38 -2.31 -5.83 1.71
CA PHE A 38 -0.98 -6.38 1.51
C PHE A 38 -0.53 -7.10 2.76
N VAL A 39 0.32 -8.11 2.57
CA VAL A 39 0.97 -8.76 3.71
C VAL A 39 2.16 -7.92 4.13
N ARG A 40 2.29 -7.71 5.42
CA ARG A 40 3.38 -6.90 5.96
C ARG A 40 4.59 -7.80 6.22
N ASP A 41 5.41 -7.96 5.19
CA ASP A 41 6.64 -8.72 5.28
C ASP A 41 7.83 -7.78 5.17
N GLU A 42 9.01 -8.35 5.08
CA GLU A 42 10.24 -7.57 5.02
C GLU A 42 10.27 -6.64 3.82
N LYS A 43 9.83 -7.15 2.69
CA LYS A 43 9.79 -6.33 1.47
C LYS A 43 8.82 -5.17 1.62
N ALA A 44 7.68 -5.42 2.23
CA ALA A 44 6.69 -4.36 2.45
C ALA A 44 7.24 -3.29 3.39
N GLU A 45 8.00 -3.70 4.40
CA GLU A 45 8.62 -2.73 5.31
C GLU A 45 9.57 -1.80 4.56
N LYS A 46 10.35 -2.34 3.64
CA LYS A 46 11.28 -1.54 2.85
C LYS A 46 10.52 -0.55 1.96
N VAL A 47 9.44 -0.98 1.38
CA VAL A 47 8.65 -0.11 0.52
C VAL A 47 7.97 0.98 1.35
N PHE A 48 7.52 0.65 2.56
CA PHE A 48 6.98 1.64 3.47
C PHE A 48 8.01 2.71 3.80
N ASP A 49 9.24 2.29 4.06
CA ASP A 49 10.29 3.25 4.35
C ASP A 49 10.54 4.17 3.16
N ALA A 50 10.55 3.61 1.96
CA ALA A 50 10.72 4.41 0.76
C ALA A 50 9.58 5.40 0.58
N TRP A 51 8.36 4.96 0.89
CA TRP A 51 7.21 5.85 0.82
C TRP A 51 7.31 7.01 1.78
N LYS A 52 7.70 6.73 3.02
CA LYS A 52 7.87 7.78 4.02
C LYS A 52 9.00 8.74 3.65
N ASN A 53 10.08 8.20 3.12
CA ASN A 53 11.26 9.00 2.81
C ASN A 53 11.05 9.96 1.65
N ARG A 54 10.16 9.62 0.73
CA ARG A 54 9.91 10.51 -0.41
C ARG A 54 9.31 11.85 0.03
N TRP A 55 8.69 11.89 1.19
CA TRP A 55 8.14 13.14 1.72
C TRP A 55 9.19 14.01 2.38
N LYS A 56 10.26 13.38 2.85
CA LYS A 56 11.31 14.10 3.55
C LYS A 56 12.23 14.89 2.63
N ASP A 57 12.31 14.45 1.40
CA ASP A 57 13.18 15.10 0.42
C ASP A 57 12.55 16.32 -0.23
N GLY A 58 11.33 16.57 0.10
CA GLY A 58 10.53 17.64 -0.49
C GLY A 58 11.01 19.02 -0.24
#